data_06c68a9572303f3bd217f5a96b7ae9ae
#
_entry.id   06c68a9572303f3bd217f5a96b7ae9ae
#
_cell.length_a   1.000
_cell.length_b   1.000
_cell.length_c   1.000
_cell.angle_alpha   90.00
_cell.angle_beta   90.00
_cell.angle_gamma   90.00
#
_symmetry.space_group_name_H-M   'P 1'
#
loop_
_entity.id
_entity.type
_entity.pdbx_description
1 polymer ?
#
loop_
_entity_poly.entity_id
_entity_poly.type
_entity_poly.pdbx_seq_one_letter_code
_entity_poly.pdbx_strand_id
1 'polypeptide(L)'
;MDLKNKKGLIMGVANDKSIAWGIAQQCANFGAELAFTYQNDLLLKRIDPLAKSVGSNLLIQCDVSDEGSVKKAFEKIKDKSGKLDFFVHAVAFADKNEL
;
A
#
# COMPACT_ATOMS: atom_id res chain seq x y z
N MET A 1 -3.04 -11.42 17.67
CA MET A 1 -1.87 -10.81 17.01
C MET A 1 -1.87 -9.32 17.29
N ASP A 2 -0.72 -8.74 17.58
CA ASP A 2 -0.59 -7.32 17.87
C ASP A 2 0.47 -6.72 16.94
N LEU A 3 0.08 -5.77 16.11
CA LEU A 3 0.97 -5.06 15.19
C LEU A 3 1.20 -3.61 15.62
N LYS A 4 0.88 -3.29 16.86
CA LYS A 4 1.10 -1.96 17.40
C LYS A 4 2.58 -1.58 17.26
N ASN A 5 2.83 -0.36 16.77
CA ASN A 5 4.16 0.17 16.48
C ASN A 5 4.86 -0.50 15.29
N LYS A 6 4.17 -1.37 14.53
CA LYS A 6 4.70 -1.90 13.29
C LYS A 6 4.26 -1.02 12.13
N LYS A 7 5.14 -0.84 11.17
CA LYS A 7 4.89 -0.01 9.99
C LYS A 7 4.94 -0.86 8.73
N GLY A 8 3.89 -0.79 7.95
CA GLY A 8 3.77 -1.59 6.74
C GLY A 8 3.48 -0.76 5.51
N LEU A 9 3.96 -1.24 4.37
CA LEU A 9 3.67 -0.66 3.06
C LEU A 9 2.77 -1.62 2.30
N ILE A 10 1.65 -1.10 1.81
CA ILE A 10 0.68 -1.90 1.07
C ILE A 10 0.71 -1.48 -0.39
N MET A 11 1.02 -2.43 -1.26
CA MET A 11 1.07 -2.24 -2.71
C MET A 11 0.00 -3.10 -3.36
N GLY A 12 -0.66 -2.56 -4.37
CA GLY A 12 -1.63 -3.34 -5.15
C GLY A 12 -3.08 -3.09 -4.83
N VAL A 13 -3.38 -2.11 -3.98
CA VAL A 13 -4.78 -1.72 -3.75
C VAL A 13 -5.28 -0.94 -4.97
N ALA A 14 -6.34 -1.41 -5.58
CA ALA A 14 -7.00 -0.72 -6.68
C ALA A 14 -8.38 -0.21 -6.27
N ASN A 15 -9.05 -0.93 -5.38
CA ASN A 15 -10.35 -0.58 -4.86
C ASN A 15 -10.61 -1.35 -3.56
N ASP A 16 -11.80 -1.19 -3.00
CA ASP A 16 -12.20 -1.85 -1.75
C ASP A 16 -12.40 -3.37 -1.88
N LYS A 17 -12.32 -3.92 -3.09
CA LYS A 17 -12.44 -5.36 -3.34
C LYS A 17 -11.10 -6.03 -3.59
N SER A 18 -10.00 -5.26 -3.59
CA SER A 18 -8.67 -5.82 -3.78
C SER A 18 -8.26 -6.72 -2.61
N ILE A 19 -7.51 -7.78 -2.91
CA ILE A 19 -6.95 -8.64 -1.87
C ILE A 19 -6.03 -7.83 -0.95
N ALA A 20 -5.23 -6.94 -1.53
CA ALA A 20 -4.35 -6.07 -0.75
C ALA A 20 -5.12 -5.20 0.23
N TRP A 21 -6.31 -4.74 -0.15
CA TRP A 21 -7.16 -3.95 0.74
C TRP A 21 -7.65 -4.77 1.93
N GLY A 22 -8.08 -6.00 1.70
CA GLY A 22 -8.48 -6.90 2.78
C GLY A 22 -7.35 -7.14 3.77
N ILE A 23 -6.14 -7.35 3.26
CA ILE A 23 -4.96 -7.52 4.11
C ILE A 23 -4.68 -6.25 4.90
N ALA A 24 -4.77 -5.08 4.25
CA ALA A 24 -4.54 -3.80 4.90
C ALA A 24 -5.51 -3.56 6.05
N GLN A 25 -6.79 -3.88 5.85
CA GLN A 25 -7.80 -3.74 6.90
C GLN A 25 -7.46 -4.60 8.12
N GLN A 26 -7.03 -5.83 7.90
CA GLN A 26 -6.64 -6.71 9.00
C GLN A 26 -5.42 -6.18 9.74
N CYS A 27 -4.41 -5.73 9.00
CA CYS A 27 -3.21 -5.16 9.62
C CYS A 27 -3.57 -3.93 10.47
N ALA A 28 -4.44 -3.05 9.95
CA ALA A 28 -4.88 -1.89 10.69
C ALA A 28 -5.65 -2.26 11.94
N ASN A 29 -6.50 -3.30 11.89
CA ASN A 29 -7.22 -3.79 13.04
C ASN A 29 -6.30 -4.30 14.15
N PHE A 30 -5.12 -4.80 13.78
CA PHE A 30 -4.12 -5.24 14.74
C PHE A 30 -3.17 -4.12 15.18
N GLY A 31 -3.41 -2.89 14.76
CA GLY A 31 -2.69 -1.73 15.24
C GLY A 31 -1.55 -1.23 14.36
N ALA A 32 -1.33 -1.82 13.19
CA ALA A 32 -0.25 -1.40 12.30
C ALA A 32 -0.48 0.01 11.74
N GLU A 33 0.61 0.75 11.57
CA GLU A 33 0.61 1.98 10.79
C GLU A 33 0.89 1.63 9.34
N LEU A 34 0.06 2.07 8.42
CA LEU A 34 0.16 1.69 7.03
C LEU A 34 0.47 2.88 6.13
N ALA A 35 1.24 2.61 5.09
CA ALA A 35 1.40 3.47 3.94
C ALA A 35 0.91 2.71 2.71
N PHE A 36 0.46 3.43 1.71
CA PHE A 36 -0.06 2.82 0.48
C PHE A 36 0.66 3.38 -0.72
N THR A 37 0.81 2.57 -1.76
CA THR A 37 1.28 3.04 -3.05
C THR A 37 0.12 3.16 -4.03
N TYR A 38 0.27 4.06 -4.99
CA TYR A 38 -0.66 4.20 -6.10
C TYR A 38 0.13 4.37 -7.39
N GLN A 39 -0.39 3.87 -8.49
CA GLN A 39 0.30 3.90 -9.77
C GLN A 39 0.10 5.21 -10.51
N ASN A 40 -1.11 5.76 -10.47
CA ASN A 40 -1.47 6.97 -11.21
C ASN A 40 -2.55 7.76 -10.45
N ASP A 41 -2.89 8.95 -10.96
CA ASP A 41 -3.83 9.85 -10.31
C ASP A 41 -5.23 9.27 -10.20
N LEU A 42 -5.66 8.46 -11.15
CA LEU A 42 -6.97 7.82 -11.09
C LEU A 42 -7.05 6.87 -9.90
N LEU A 43 -6.01 6.07 -9.71
CA LEU A 43 -5.94 5.16 -8.57
C LEU A 43 -5.78 5.91 -7.26
N LEU A 44 -5.05 7.03 -7.26
CA LEU A 44 -4.93 7.86 -6.07
C LEU A 44 -6.30 8.30 -5.55
N LYS A 45 -7.20 8.72 -6.43
CA LYS A 45 -8.55 9.13 -6.03
C LYS A 45 -9.33 8.00 -5.39
N ARG A 46 -9.10 6.76 -5.80
CA ARG A 46 -9.77 5.58 -5.24
C ARG A 46 -9.15 5.14 -3.93
N ILE A 47 -7.83 5.23 -3.83
CA ILE A 47 -7.08 4.75 -2.67
C ILE A 47 -7.13 5.74 -1.51
N ASP A 48 -7.14 7.03 -1.78
CA ASP A 48 -7.08 8.06 -0.75
C ASP A 48 -8.17 7.89 0.33
N PRO A 49 -9.47 7.76 -0.02
CA PRO A 49 -10.48 7.57 1.02
C PRO A 49 -10.33 6.24 1.77
N LEU A 50 -9.85 5.19 1.09
CA LEU A 50 -9.61 3.90 1.75
C LEU A 50 -8.46 4.03 2.75
N ALA A 51 -7.37 4.67 2.37
CA ALA A 51 -6.23 4.89 3.24
C ALA A 51 -6.65 5.68 4.48
N LYS A 52 -7.43 6.72 4.30
CA LYS A 52 -7.94 7.53 5.41
C LYS A 52 -8.81 6.73 6.36
N SER A 53 -9.59 5.78 5.85
CA SER A 53 -10.46 4.95 6.67
C SER A 53 -9.70 4.06 7.64
N VAL A 54 -8.44 3.75 7.35
CA VAL A 54 -7.57 2.97 8.26
C VAL A 54 -6.50 3.84 8.92
N GLY A 55 -6.68 5.16 8.89
CA GLY A 55 -5.79 6.09 9.57
C GLY A 55 -4.48 6.38 8.86
N SER A 56 -4.34 5.99 7.61
CA SER A 56 -3.12 6.26 6.84
C SER A 56 -3.21 7.60 6.13
N ASN A 57 -2.16 8.39 6.24
CA ASN A 57 -2.02 9.63 5.48
C ASN A 57 -0.77 9.63 4.61
N LEU A 58 -0.14 8.47 4.43
CA LEU A 58 1.07 8.35 3.63
C LEU A 58 0.76 7.56 2.35
N LEU A 59 0.72 8.29 1.24
CA LEU A 59 0.47 7.75 -0.08
C LEU A 59 1.65 8.08 -0.97
N ILE A 60 2.20 7.09 -1.66
CA ILE A 60 3.40 7.24 -2.47
C ILE A 60 3.16 6.70 -3.86
N GLN A 61 3.49 7.51 -4.88
CA GLN A 61 3.41 7.03 -6.24
C GLN A 61 4.46 5.95 -6.48
N CYS A 62 4.04 4.85 -7.07
CA CYS A 62 4.93 3.75 -7.39
C CYS A 62 4.38 2.95 -8.55
N ASP A 63 5.14 2.89 -9.64
CA ASP A 63 4.85 2.00 -10.75
C ASP A 63 5.60 0.69 -10.49
N VAL A 64 4.87 -0.37 -10.16
CA VAL A 64 5.46 -1.65 -9.78
C VAL A 64 6.16 -2.34 -10.95
N SER A 65 5.90 -1.91 -12.19
CA SER A 65 6.61 -2.42 -13.36
C SER A 65 7.98 -1.74 -13.57
N ASP A 66 8.26 -0.68 -12.82
CA ASP A 66 9.52 0.07 -12.89
C ASP A 66 10.30 -0.11 -11.60
N GLU A 67 11.41 -0.85 -11.68
CA GLU A 67 12.25 -1.12 -10.50
C GLU A 67 12.78 0.16 -9.84
N GLY A 68 13.09 1.17 -10.64
CA GLY A 68 13.54 2.46 -10.10
C GLY A 68 12.45 3.15 -9.28
N SER A 69 11.20 3.05 -9.72
CA SER A 69 10.06 3.60 -9.00
C SER A 69 9.85 2.88 -7.65
N VAL A 70 9.97 1.55 -7.67
CA VAL A 70 9.83 0.74 -6.44
C VAL A 70 10.91 1.12 -5.42
N LYS A 71 12.16 1.23 -5.89
CA LYS A 71 13.28 1.61 -5.03
C LYS A 71 13.06 2.99 -4.40
N LYS A 72 12.63 3.96 -5.19
CA LYS A 72 12.33 5.31 -4.69
C LYS A 72 11.21 5.29 -3.66
N ALA A 73 10.19 4.46 -3.87
CA ALA A 73 9.09 4.34 -2.93
C ALA A 73 9.58 3.84 -1.56
N PHE A 74 10.43 2.81 -1.54
CA PHE A 74 11.01 2.31 -0.29
C PHE A 74 11.87 3.37 0.40
N GLU A 75 12.65 4.13 -0.36
CA GLU A 75 13.46 5.20 0.20
C GLU A 75 12.59 6.28 0.85
N LYS A 76 11.50 6.67 0.21
CA LYS A 76 10.56 7.65 0.75
C LYS A 76 9.90 7.16 2.03
N ILE A 77 9.55 5.88 2.09
CA ILE A 77 8.97 5.28 3.29
C ILE A 77 9.94 5.37 4.46
N LYS A 78 11.18 5.00 4.22
CA LYS A 78 12.22 5.06 5.27
C LYS A 78 12.44 6.48 5.76
N ASP A 79 12.46 7.46 4.84
CA ASP A 79 12.66 8.86 5.21
C ASP A 79 11.50 9.41 6.05
N LYS A 80 10.26 9.05 5.70
CA LYS A 80 9.08 9.61 6.36
C LYS A 80 8.68 8.84 7.60
N SER A 81 8.86 7.52 7.60
CA SER A 81 8.42 6.66 8.70
C SER A 81 9.56 6.23 9.62
N GLY A 82 10.80 6.38 9.18
CA GLY A 82 11.98 5.97 9.95
C GLY A 82 12.26 4.48 9.89
N LYS A 83 11.27 3.66 9.58
CA LYS A 83 11.43 2.21 9.46
C LYS A 83 10.33 1.61 8.61
N LEU A 84 10.55 0.38 8.17
CA LEU A 84 9.54 -0.43 7.50
C LEU A 84 9.66 -1.86 8.04
N ASP A 85 8.62 -2.33 8.71
CA ASP A 85 8.63 -3.66 9.34
C ASP A 85 8.15 -4.76 8.40
N PHE A 86 7.24 -4.41 7.48
CA PHE A 86 6.72 -5.39 6.51
C PHE A 86 6.17 -4.66 5.29
N PHE A 87 6.03 -5.40 4.19
CA PHE A 87 5.26 -4.88 3.07
C PHE A 87 4.43 -5.99 2.43
N VAL A 88 3.33 -5.58 1.81
CA VAL A 88 2.43 -6.47 1.11
C VAL A 88 2.46 -6.10 -0.36
N HIS A 89 2.85 -7.05 -1.19
CA HIS A 89 2.89 -6.89 -2.64
C HIS A 89 1.87 -7.83 -3.25
N ALA A 90 0.64 -7.39 -3.33
CA ALA A 90 -0.47 -8.19 -3.84
C ALA A 90 -0.96 -7.63 -5.17
N VAL A 91 -0.01 -7.37 -6.08
CA VAL A 91 -0.33 -6.90 -7.41
C VAL A 91 -0.73 -8.10 -8.25
N ALA A 92 -1.97 -8.11 -8.68
CA ALA A 92 -2.44 -9.12 -9.61
C ALA A 92 -1.98 -8.72 -11.01
N PHE A 93 -1.00 -9.42 -11.54
CA PHE A 93 -0.70 -9.36 -12.95
C PHE A 93 -1.68 -10.28 -13.67
N ALA A 94 -2.90 -9.82 -13.82
CA ALA A 94 -3.82 -10.55 -14.66
C ALA A 94 -3.49 -10.19 -16.10
N ASP A 95 -3.19 -11.20 -16.89
CA ASP A 95 -3.17 -11.08 -18.35
C ASP A 95 -4.54 -10.54 -18.79
N LYS A 96 -4.57 -9.75 -19.85
CA LYS A 96 -5.81 -9.22 -20.42
C LYS A 96 -6.85 -10.31 -20.65
N ASN A 97 -6.40 -11.51 -20.97
CA ASN A 97 -7.27 -12.63 -21.26
C ASN A 97 -7.85 -13.31 -20.01
N GLU A 98 -7.38 -12.94 -18.84
CA GLU A 98 -7.82 -13.52 -17.58
C GLU A 98 -8.79 -12.59 -16.83
N LEU A 99 -8.97 -11.43 -17.38
CA LEU A 99 -9.92 -10.46 -16.84
C LEU A 99 -11.27 -10.58 -17.57
#